data_e265527c6f4deb96f4954563a52f2a38
#
_entry.id   e265527c6f4deb96f4954563a52f2a38
#
_cell.length_a   1.000
_cell.length_b   1.000
_cell.length_c   1.000
_cell.angle_alpha   90.00
_cell.angle_beta   90.00
_cell.angle_gamma   90.00
#
_symmetry.space_group_name_H-M   'P 1'
#
loop_
_entity.id
_entity.type
_entity.pdbx_description
1 polymer ?
#
loop_
_entity_poly.entity_id
_entity_poly.type
_entity_poly.pdbx_seq_one_letter_code
_entity_poly.pdbx_strand_id
1 'polypeptide(L)'
;MAEIFETVIEQFKFSDGGAEKVKHLSKGENWPVVYILNGSKYAYVGETNNAYRRIGQHLKNEKRNSMKRVSIILGDEFNKSATLDIENKLIQHMHADRVFILQNENAGQSVRNNYYQKEAYEQTFQEIWKKLIELGLAKHNLYAIRNSEIFKYSPYKELTEEQFECVELLLKLTGRSLSTGDKENI
;
A
#
# COMPACT_ATOMS: atom_id res chain seq x y z
N MET A 1 -1.49 -18.76 19.02
CA MET A 1 -0.72 -17.74 18.25
C MET A 1 -1.44 -17.60 16.92
N ALA A 2 -1.64 -16.37 16.45
CA ALA A 2 -2.20 -16.17 15.13
C ALA A 2 -1.23 -16.75 14.08
N GLU A 3 -1.77 -17.38 13.05
CA GLU A 3 -1.00 -17.90 11.91
C GLU A 3 -0.30 -16.73 11.20
N ILE A 4 0.92 -16.94 10.74
CA ILE A 4 1.68 -15.95 9.95
C ILE A 4 1.94 -16.60 8.59
N PHE A 5 1.50 -15.94 7.52
CA PHE A 5 1.73 -16.44 6.17
C PHE A 5 3.13 -16.12 5.69
N GLU A 6 3.75 -17.07 5.03
CA GLU A 6 5.05 -16.86 4.42
C GLU A 6 4.93 -15.88 3.24
N THR A 7 5.84 -14.92 3.20
CA THR A 7 5.91 -13.93 2.12
C THR A 7 7.33 -13.77 1.62
N VAL A 8 7.48 -13.48 0.34
CA VAL A 8 8.77 -13.19 -0.30
C VAL A 8 8.70 -11.82 -0.97
N ILE A 9 9.78 -11.06 -0.94
CA ILE A 9 9.91 -9.79 -1.65
C ILE A 9 10.99 -9.93 -2.70
N GLU A 10 10.59 -9.93 -3.97
CA GLU A 10 11.49 -9.99 -5.12
C GLU A 10 11.71 -8.61 -5.72
N GLN A 11 12.98 -8.26 -5.97
CA GLN A 11 13.34 -6.93 -6.49
C GLN A 11 13.91 -6.99 -7.89
N PHE A 12 13.43 -6.12 -8.76
CA PHE A 12 13.87 -6.00 -10.16
C PHE A 12 14.14 -4.53 -10.52
N LYS A 13 14.91 -4.32 -11.59
CA LYS A 13 14.99 -3.00 -12.21
C LYS A 13 13.63 -2.63 -12.81
N PHE A 14 13.21 -1.41 -12.66
CA PHE A 14 12.01 -0.89 -13.33
C PHE A 14 12.36 -0.57 -14.79
N SER A 15 12.25 -1.57 -15.65
CA SER A 15 12.59 -1.54 -17.09
C SER A 15 11.88 -2.70 -17.80
N ASP A 16 11.85 -2.69 -19.13
CA ASP A 16 11.26 -3.78 -19.92
C ASP A 16 11.91 -5.13 -19.58
N GLY A 17 13.24 -5.19 -19.46
CA GLY A 17 13.92 -6.41 -19.04
C GLY A 17 13.61 -6.83 -17.61
N GLY A 18 13.27 -5.89 -16.72
CA GLY A 18 12.78 -6.21 -15.39
C GLY A 18 11.36 -6.75 -15.41
N ALA A 19 10.49 -6.18 -16.24
CA ALA A 19 9.13 -6.67 -16.43
C ALA A 19 9.11 -8.11 -16.96
N GLU A 20 9.99 -8.44 -17.93
CA GLU A 20 10.13 -9.81 -18.42
C GLU A 20 10.55 -10.79 -17.31
N LYS A 21 11.43 -10.37 -16.38
CA LYS A 21 11.79 -11.21 -15.23
C LYS A 21 10.58 -11.43 -14.30
N VAL A 22 9.74 -10.40 -14.10
CA VAL A 22 8.50 -10.52 -13.32
C VAL A 22 7.54 -11.52 -13.97
N LYS A 23 7.46 -11.58 -15.30
CA LYS A 23 6.66 -12.58 -16.02
C LYS A 23 7.06 -14.02 -15.68
N HIS A 24 8.34 -14.25 -15.46
CA HIS A 24 8.86 -15.59 -15.15
C HIS A 24 8.74 -15.97 -13.66
N LEU A 25 8.23 -15.08 -12.81
CA LEU A 25 7.87 -15.45 -11.44
C LEU A 25 6.67 -16.43 -11.46
N SER A 26 6.68 -17.40 -10.57
CA SER A 26 5.56 -18.36 -10.42
C SER A 26 4.20 -17.70 -10.18
N LYS A 27 4.22 -16.45 -9.64
CA LYS A 27 3.07 -15.61 -9.32
C LYS A 27 3.08 -14.27 -10.04
N GLY A 28 3.82 -14.15 -11.14
CA GLY A 28 3.89 -12.92 -11.95
C GLY A 28 2.62 -12.64 -12.74
N GLU A 29 1.82 -13.67 -13.01
CA GLU A 29 0.55 -13.61 -13.73
C GLU A 29 -0.52 -14.42 -13.00
N ASN A 30 -1.77 -13.95 -13.10
CA ASN A 30 -2.97 -14.58 -12.51
C ASN A 30 -2.88 -14.89 -11.01
N TRP A 31 -2.10 -14.11 -10.27
CA TRP A 31 -1.98 -14.21 -8.82
C TRP A 31 -2.03 -12.84 -8.16
N PRO A 32 -2.80 -12.67 -7.06
CA PRO A 32 -2.83 -11.39 -6.36
C PRO A 32 -1.48 -11.10 -5.70
N VAL A 33 -0.93 -9.94 -5.99
CA VAL A 33 0.34 -9.46 -5.42
C VAL A 33 0.25 -7.99 -5.06
N VAL A 34 1.11 -7.56 -4.14
CA VAL A 34 1.34 -6.14 -3.87
C VAL A 34 2.71 -5.77 -4.41
N TYR A 35 2.86 -4.57 -4.94
CA TYR A 35 4.12 -4.10 -5.48
C TYR A 35 4.43 -2.68 -5.06
N ILE A 36 5.72 -2.38 -4.98
CA ILE A 36 6.25 -1.04 -4.69
C ILE A 36 7.16 -0.65 -5.84
N LEU A 37 6.83 0.45 -6.52
CA LEU A 37 7.75 1.13 -7.43
C LEU A 37 8.49 2.18 -6.63
N ASN A 38 9.82 2.26 -6.75
CA ASN A 38 10.57 3.31 -6.09
C ASN A 38 11.74 3.84 -6.94
N GLY A 39 11.99 5.12 -6.79
CA GLY A 39 13.18 5.81 -7.24
C GLY A 39 14.04 6.26 -6.05
N SER A 40 14.77 7.36 -6.19
CA SER A 40 15.55 7.96 -5.10
C SER A 40 14.69 8.77 -4.12
N LYS A 41 13.62 9.41 -4.59
CA LYS A 41 12.77 10.33 -3.81
C LYS A 41 11.31 9.89 -3.74
N TYR A 42 10.81 9.25 -4.78
CA TYR A 42 9.40 8.92 -4.94
C TYR A 42 9.17 7.42 -4.88
N ALA A 43 8.02 7.03 -4.36
CA ALA A 43 7.52 5.67 -4.45
C ALA A 43 6.02 5.65 -4.82
N TYR A 44 5.58 4.51 -5.29
CA TYR A 44 4.19 4.20 -5.57
C TYR A 44 3.91 2.78 -5.11
N VAL A 45 2.84 2.58 -4.40
CA VAL A 45 2.34 1.25 -3.97
C VAL A 45 1.13 0.88 -4.80
N GLY A 46 0.98 -0.38 -5.13
CA GLY A 46 -0.18 -0.88 -5.85
C GLY A 46 -0.38 -2.37 -5.64
N GLU A 47 -1.57 -2.85 -5.96
CA GLU A 47 -1.88 -4.27 -6.00
C GLU A 47 -2.37 -4.67 -7.40
N THR A 48 -2.24 -5.93 -7.74
CA THR A 48 -2.70 -6.46 -9.02
C THR A 48 -2.78 -7.97 -9.03
N ASN A 49 -3.64 -8.53 -9.88
CA ASN A 49 -3.65 -9.96 -10.17
C ASN A 49 -2.70 -10.34 -11.32
N ASN A 50 -2.06 -9.37 -11.97
CA ASN A 50 -1.09 -9.62 -13.05
C ASN A 50 0.02 -8.57 -12.98
N ALA A 51 1.09 -8.92 -12.28
CA ALA A 51 2.23 -8.04 -12.05
C ALA A 51 2.93 -7.66 -13.37
N TYR A 52 3.16 -8.62 -14.25
CA TYR A 52 3.80 -8.38 -15.54
C TYR A 52 3.08 -7.29 -16.34
N ARG A 53 1.77 -7.49 -16.57
CA ARG A 53 0.94 -6.54 -17.31
C ARG A 53 0.92 -5.16 -16.64
N ARG A 54 0.80 -5.14 -15.31
CA ARG A 54 0.72 -3.88 -14.54
C ARG A 54 2.02 -3.09 -14.59
N ILE A 55 3.16 -3.75 -14.46
CA ILE A 55 4.47 -3.11 -14.58
C ILE A 55 4.67 -2.56 -16.00
N GLY A 56 4.28 -3.31 -17.04
CA GLY A 56 4.31 -2.83 -18.43
C GLY A 56 3.44 -1.58 -18.66
N GLN A 57 2.29 -1.46 -17.99
CA GLN A 57 1.48 -0.23 -18.02
C GLN A 57 2.20 0.95 -17.33
N HIS A 58 2.84 0.70 -16.20
CA HIS A 58 3.58 1.74 -15.49
C HIS A 58 4.81 2.23 -16.25
N LEU A 59 5.50 1.37 -16.99
CA LEU A 59 6.63 1.76 -17.85
C LEU A 59 6.25 2.76 -18.95
N LYS A 60 4.98 2.74 -19.37
CA LYS A 60 4.43 3.68 -20.36
C LYS A 60 3.88 4.96 -19.74
N ASN A 61 3.88 5.09 -18.41
CA ASN A 61 3.31 6.22 -17.72
C ASN A 61 4.41 7.23 -17.32
N GLU A 62 4.36 8.41 -17.90
CA GLU A 62 5.34 9.48 -17.67
C GLU A 62 5.46 9.87 -16.20
N LYS A 63 4.38 9.81 -15.41
CA LYS A 63 4.42 10.04 -13.96
C LYS A 63 5.36 9.06 -13.22
N ARG A 64 5.75 7.95 -13.84
CA ARG A 64 6.63 6.90 -13.28
C ARG A 64 8.08 6.96 -13.77
N ASN A 65 8.46 7.94 -14.59
CA ASN A 65 9.80 8.07 -15.15
C ASN A 65 10.92 8.18 -14.10
N SER A 66 10.59 8.64 -12.88
CA SER A 66 11.54 8.72 -11.76
C SER A 66 11.76 7.40 -11.03
N MET A 67 10.96 6.36 -11.33
CA MET A 67 11.09 5.04 -10.70
C MET A 67 12.27 4.28 -11.29
N LYS A 68 12.96 3.51 -10.45
CA LYS A 68 14.16 2.74 -10.84
C LYS A 68 14.06 1.26 -10.50
N ARG A 69 13.26 0.93 -9.49
CA ARG A 69 13.09 -0.43 -8.98
C ARG A 69 11.62 -0.77 -8.83
N VAL A 70 11.33 -2.05 -8.92
CA VAL A 70 10.06 -2.64 -8.54
C VAL A 70 10.33 -3.75 -7.52
N SER A 71 9.62 -3.72 -6.41
CA SER A 71 9.60 -4.77 -5.40
C SER A 71 8.23 -5.43 -5.43
N ILE A 72 8.19 -6.74 -5.68
CA ILE A 72 6.95 -7.54 -5.71
C ILE A 72 6.86 -8.32 -4.42
N ILE A 73 5.79 -8.15 -3.68
CA ILE A 73 5.49 -8.89 -2.45
C ILE A 73 4.57 -10.03 -2.81
N LEU A 74 5.04 -11.25 -2.58
CA LEU A 74 4.41 -12.51 -2.95
C LEU A 74 4.05 -13.30 -1.70
N GLY A 75 2.92 -14.00 -1.73
CA GLY A 75 2.51 -14.94 -0.70
C GLY A 75 1.59 -16.00 -1.31
N ASP A 76 1.72 -17.25 -0.87
CA ASP A 76 0.90 -18.37 -1.35
C ASP A 76 -0.56 -18.19 -0.95
N GLU A 77 -0.79 -17.61 0.22
CA GLU A 77 -2.12 -17.39 0.79
C GLU A 77 -2.76 -16.06 0.34
N PHE A 78 -2.09 -15.30 -0.54
CA PHE A 78 -2.64 -14.03 -0.96
C PHE A 78 -3.93 -14.18 -1.77
N ASN A 79 -4.93 -13.42 -1.39
CA ASN A 79 -6.18 -13.22 -2.10
C ASN A 79 -6.42 -11.72 -2.32
N LYS A 80 -7.42 -11.38 -3.13
CA LYS A 80 -7.71 -10.00 -3.51
C LYS A 80 -7.99 -9.09 -2.30
N SER A 81 -8.75 -9.56 -1.32
CA SER A 81 -9.06 -8.77 -0.12
C SER A 81 -7.82 -8.50 0.71
N ALA A 82 -6.95 -9.52 0.87
CA ALA A 82 -5.70 -9.39 1.59
C ALA A 82 -4.74 -8.42 0.89
N THR A 83 -4.59 -8.51 -0.44
CA THR A 83 -3.68 -7.59 -1.16
C THR A 83 -4.15 -6.15 -1.15
N LEU A 84 -5.47 -5.90 -1.20
CA LEU A 84 -6.03 -4.56 -1.02
C LEU A 84 -5.77 -4.01 0.39
N ASP A 85 -5.93 -4.83 1.43
CA ASP A 85 -5.67 -4.44 2.82
C ASP A 85 -4.17 -4.15 3.05
N ILE A 86 -3.29 -5.01 2.53
CA ILE A 86 -1.83 -4.82 2.59
C ILE A 86 -1.41 -3.56 1.83
N GLU A 87 -1.93 -3.33 0.62
CA GLU A 87 -1.68 -2.12 -0.17
C GLU A 87 -2.04 -0.87 0.64
N ASN A 88 -3.26 -0.83 1.19
CA ASN A 88 -3.74 0.31 1.97
C ASN A 88 -2.86 0.56 3.21
N LYS A 89 -2.51 -0.49 3.95
CA LYS A 89 -1.60 -0.39 5.10
C LYS A 89 -0.22 0.10 4.69
N LEU A 90 0.32 -0.37 3.57
CA LEU A 90 1.61 0.10 3.05
C LEU A 90 1.57 1.58 2.71
N ILE A 91 0.52 2.05 2.03
CA ILE A 91 0.36 3.47 1.69
C ILE A 91 0.36 4.31 2.97
N GLN A 92 -0.44 3.95 3.97
CA GLN A 92 -0.54 4.68 5.23
C GLN A 92 0.80 4.72 5.99
N HIS A 93 1.46 3.57 6.14
CA HIS A 93 2.69 3.48 6.93
C HIS A 93 3.89 4.08 6.19
N MET A 94 4.03 3.87 4.88
CA MET A 94 5.11 4.48 4.09
C MET A 94 4.97 6.00 3.99
N HIS A 95 3.73 6.52 3.93
CA HIS A 95 3.48 7.96 4.01
C HIS A 95 3.99 8.54 5.34
N ALA A 96 3.72 7.86 6.45
CA ALA A 96 4.15 8.30 7.78
C ALA A 96 5.65 8.07 8.03
N ASP A 97 6.25 7.05 7.42
CA ASP A 97 7.68 6.74 7.54
C ASP A 97 8.59 7.76 6.83
N ARG A 98 8.09 8.43 5.79
CA ARG A 98 8.77 9.51 5.06
C ARG A 98 10.09 9.14 4.40
N VAL A 99 10.39 7.88 4.18
CA VAL A 99 11.54 7.48 3.36
C VAL A 99 11.35 7.94 1.92
N PHE A 100 10.11 7.86 1.43
CA PHE A 100 9.71 8.30 0.10
C PHE A 100 8.52 9.26 0.15
N ILE A 101 8.41 10.10 -0.87
CA ILE A 101 7.18 10.81 -1.19
C ILE A 101 6.32 9.87 -2.05
N LEU A 102 5.15 9.49 -1.55
CA LEU A 102 4.25 8.62 -2.28
C LEU A 102 3.58 9.38 -3.43
N GLN A 103 3.48 8.71 -4.58
CA GLN A 103 2.74 9.18 -5.75
C GLN A 103 1.33 8.58 -5.84
N ASN A 104 0.86 7.96 -4.77
CA ASN A 104 -0.53 7.53 -4.65
C ASN A 104 -1.40 8.78 -4.47
N GLU A 105 -2.38 8.98 -5.35
CA GLU A 105 -3.30 10.13 -5.28
C GLU A 105 -4.38 9.90 -4.22
N ASN A 106 -4.75 8.63 -4.01
CA ASN A 106 -5.73 8.22 -3.00
C ASN A 106 -5.14 7.10 -2.14
N ALA A 107 -5.63 6.99 -0.91
CA ALA A 107 -5.52 5.73 -0.17
C ALA A 107 -6.15 4.63 -1.03
N GLY A 108 -5.53 3.46 -1.06
CA GLY A 108 -6.14 2.30 -1.74
C GLY A 108 -7.58 2.10 -1.28
N GLN A 109 -8.36 1.32 -2.04
CA GLN A 109 -9.73 1.01 -1.63
C GLN A 109 -9.72 0.39 -0.25
N SER A 110 -10.38 1.08 0.68
CA SER A 110 -10.50 0.62 2.04
C SER A 110 -11.24 -0.72 2.12
N VAL A 111 -10.59 -1.69 2.72
CA VAL A 111 -11.24 -2.94 3.08
C VAL A 111 -11.81 -2.78 4.49
N ARG A 112 -12.94 -2.04 4.62
CA ARG A 112 -13.66 -1.90 5.90
C ARG A 112 -14.26 -3.23 6.37
N ASN A 113 -14.53 -4.14 5.43
CA ASN A 113 -15.17 -5.40 5.73
C ASN A 113 -14.18 -6.42 6.33
N ASN A 114 -14.67 -7.22 7.25
CA ASN A 114 -13.97 -8.43 7.65
C ASN A 114 -13.88 -9.38 6.48
N TYR A 115 -12.73 -10.02 6.35
CA TYR A 115 -12.49 -11.07 5.38
C TYR A 115 -11.79 -12.25 6.07
N TYR A 116 -11.83 -13.39 5.42
CA TYR A 116 -11.27 -14.63 5.97
C TYR A 116 -9.79 -14.44 6.34
N GLN A 117 -9.42 -14.86 7.55
CA GLN A 117 -8.06 -14.79 8.11
C GLN A 117 -7.45 -13.37 8.23
N LYS A 118 -8.25 -12.33 8.35
CA LYS A 118 -7.77 -10.93 8.47
C LYS A 118 -6.72 -10.76 9.57
N GLU A 119 -6.86 -11.44 10.71
CA GLU A 119 -5.91 -11.39 11.81
C GLU A 119 -4.54 -12.00 11.45
N ALA A 120 -4.53 -13.07 10.66
CA ALA A 120 -3.30 -13.66 10.16
C ALA A 120 -2.56 -12.69 9.21
N TYR A 121 -3.31 -11.98 8.34
CA TYR A 121 -2.72 -10.96 7.47
C TYR A 121 -2.22 -9.74 8.23
N GLU A 122 -2.80 -9.40 9.39
CA GLU A 122 -2.25 -8.35 10.25
C GLU A 122 -0.86 -8.73 10.79
N GLN A 123 -0.66 -9.99 11.20
CA GLN A 123 0.65 -10.49 11.63
C GLN A 123 1.62 -10.59 10.44
N THR A 124 1.14 -11.07 9.30
CA THR A 124 1.90 -11.16 8.06
C THR A 124 2.40 -9.77 7.62
N PHE A 125 1.56 -8.73 7.75
CA PHE A 125 1.97 -7.35 7.46
C PHE A 125 3.15 -6.88 8.32
N GLN A 126 3.22 -7.28 9.58
CA GLN A 126 4.35 -6.93 10.44
C GLN A 126 5.66 -7.54 9.93
N GLU A 127 5.62 -8.80 9.43
CA GLU A 127 6.79 -9.44 8.84
C GLU A 127 7.18 -8.82 7.49
N ILE A 128 6.19 -8.47 6.65
CA ILE A 128 6.43 -7.70 5.42
C ILE A 128 7.16 -6.40 5.77
N TRP A 129 6.68 -5.66 6.77
CA TRP A 129 7.28 -4.38 7.16
C TRP A 129 8.73 -4.52 7.63
N LYS A 130 9.06 -5.55 8.40
CA LYS A 130 10.45 -5.85 8.80
C LYS A 130 11.34 -6.08 7.58
N LYS A 131 10.89 -6.88 6.61
CA LYS A 131 11.61 -7.11 5.35
C LYS A 131 11.81 -5.81 4.56
N LEU A 132 10.83 -4.91 4.56
CA LEU A 132 10.97 -3.60 3.91
C LEU A 132 12.03 -2.72 4.59
N ILE A 133 12.17 -2.78 5.91
CA ILE A 133 13.26 -2.10 6.62
C ILE A 133 14.63 -2.67 6.21
N GLU A 134 14.77 -4.00 6.17
CA GLU A 134 15.99 -4.68 5.74
C GLU A 134 16.40 -4.31 4.31
N LEU A 135 15.42 -4.13 3.43
CA LEU A 135 15.62 -3.72 2.03
C LEU A 135 15.81 -2.21 1.85
N GLY A 136 15.75 -1.41 2.93
CA GLY A 136 15.85 0.05 2.88
C GLY A 136 14.65 0.74 2.24
N LEU A 137 13.50 0.07 2.16
CA LEU A 137 12.24 0.61 1.66
C LEU A 137 11.41 1.27 2.78
N ALA A 138 11.75 0.98 4.03
CA ALA A 138 11.21 1.60 5.23
C ALA A 138 12.35 1.86 6.22
N LYS A 139 12.11 2.72 7.22
CA LYS A 139 13.14 3.10 8.22
C LYS A 139 12.69 2.83 9.65
N HIS A 140 11.49 3.24 10.01
CA HIS A 140 11.01 3.16 11.38
C HIS A 140 10.16 1.91 11.60
N ASN A 141 10.19 1.35 12.81
CA ASN A 141 9.31 0.23 13.16
C ASN A 141 7.85 0.67 13.24
N LEU A 142 6.92 -0.29 13.14
CA LEU A 142 5.49 -0.02 13.14
C LEU A 142 5.00 0.68 14.41
N TYR A 143 5.60 0.40 15.55
CA TYR A 143 5.24 1.05 16.82
C TYR A 143 5.53 2.55 16.76
N ALA A 144 6.74 2.93 16.32
CA ALA A 144 7.12 4.33 16.19
C ALA A 144 6.22 5.06 15.16
N ILE A 145 5.94 4.42 14.01
CA ILE A 145 5.07 5.00 12.99
C ILE A 145 3.66 5.22 13.52
N ARG A 146 3.03 4.22 14.11
CA ARG A 146 1.66 4.29 14.63
C ARG A 146 1.48 5.33 15.74
N ASN A 147 2.54 5.65 16.47
CA ASN A 147 2.54 6.70 17.48
C ASN A 147 2.89 8.09 16.95
N SER A 148 3.31 8.21 15.70
CA SER A 148 3.65 9.51 15.10
C SER A 148 2.39 10.34 14.82
N GLU A 149 2.50 11.67 14.94
CA GLU A 149 1.45 12.62 14.58
C GLU A 149 1.03 12.46 13.11
N ILE A 150 2.01 12.23 12.22
CA ILE A 150 1.76 12.06 10.79
C ILE A 150 0.86 10.87 10.52
N PHE A 151 1.06 9.76 11.22
CA PHE A 151 0.21 8.58 11.05
C PHE A 151 -1.19 8.82 11.64
N LYS A 152 -1.28 9.45 12.81
CA LYS A 152 -2.55 9.72 13.48
C LYS A 152 -3.47 10.62 12.66
N TYR A 153 -2.89 11.62 11.98
CA TYR A 153 -3.60 12.61 11.18
C TYR A 153 -3.36 12.46 9.67
N SER A 154 -2.98 11.27 9.23
CA SER A 154 -2.71 10.99 7.82
C SER A 154 -3.96 11.13 6.96
N PRO A 155 -3.89 11.81 5.80
CA PRO A 155 -4.99 11.86 4.85
C PRO A 155 -5.31 10.49 4.22
N TYR A 156 -4.40 9.52 4.36
CA TYR A 156 -4.60 8.14 3.91
C TYR A 156 -5.25 7.24 4.97
N LYS A 157 -5.45 7.76 6.18
CA LYS A 157 -6.10 7.01 7.25
C LYS A 157 -7.60 7.25 7.18
N GLU A 158 -8.36 6.17 7.19
CA GLU A 158 -9.81 6.29 7.31
C GLU A 158 -10.20 6.83 8.67
N LEU A 159 -11.18 7.71 8.66
CA LEU A 159 -11.84 8.12 9.87
C LEU A 159 -12.63 6.94 10.45
N THR A 160 -12.60 6.76 11.76
CA THR A 160 -13.58 5.91 12.44
C THR A 160 -14.98 6.51 12.30
N GLU A 161 -16.03 5.70 12.51
CA GLU A 161 -17.41 6.23 12.47
C GLU A 161 -17.59 7.45 13.38
N GLU A 162 -17.06 7.40 14.59
CA GLU A 162 -17.10 8.51 15.55
C GLU A 162 -16.37 9.77 15.04
N GLN A 163 -15.20 9.59 14.40
CA GLN A 163 -14.46 10.69 13.81
C GLN A 163 -15.20 11.28 12.61
N PHE A 164 -15.84 10.43 11.80
CA PHE A 164 -16.64 10.87 10.67
C PHE A 164 -17.86 11.70 11.14
N GLU A 165 -18.58 11.23 12.17
CA GLU A 165 -19.68 11.96 12.77
C GLU A 165 -19.24 13.31 13.34
N CYS A 166 -18.08 13.36 14.00
CA CYS A 166 -17.48 14.61 14.48
C CYS A 166 -17.19 15.59 13.35
N VAL A 167 -16.61 15.12 12.24
CA VAL A 167 -16.32 15.94 11.07
C VAL A 167 -17.62 16.44 10.43
N GLU A 168 -18.63 15.59 10.25
CA GLU A 168 -19.93 16.00 9.74
C GLU A 168 -20.59 17.06 10.62
N LEU A 169 -20.54 16.89 11.93
CA LEU A 169 -21.09 17.86 12.88
C LEU A 169 -20.38 19.21 12.78
N LEU A 170 -19.05 19.22 12.72
CA LEU A 170 -18.25 20.43 12.56
C LEU A 170 -18.55 21.14 11.24
N LEU A 171 -18.72 20.40 10.15
CA LEU A 171 -19.06 20.96 8.85
C LEU A 171 -20.48 21.57 8.85
N LYS A 172 -21.44 20.91 9.48
CA LYS A 172 -22.81 21.48 9.67
C LYS A 172 -22.77 22.76 10.49
N LEU A 173 -22.00 22.81 11.58
CA LEU A 173 -21.87 24.00 12.43
C LEU A 173 -21.13 25.14 11.72
N THR A 174 -20.26 24.88 10.81
CA THR A 174 -19.52 25.89 10.02
C THR A 174 -20.27 26.33 8.74
N GLY A 175 -21.45 25.77 8.47
CA GLY A 175 -22.22 26.04 7.25
C GLY A 175 -21.60 25.49 5.98
N ARG A 176 -20.65 24.55 6.11
CA ARG A 176 -20.03 23.85 4.98
C ARG A 176 -20.66 22.47 4.83
N SER A 177 -20.86 22.03 3.59
CA SER A 177 -21.21 20.65 3.28
C SER A 177 -20.01 19.95 2.66
N LEU A 178 -19.85 18.67 2.94
CA LEU A 178 -18.92 17.83 2.18
C LEU A 178 -19.38 17.79 0.72
N SER A 179 -18.54 18.17 -0.21
CA SER A 179 -18.79 17.91 -1.63
C SER A 179 -18.76 16.39 -1.89
N THR A 180 -19.37 15.95 -3.00
CA THR A 180 -19.38 14.51 -3.34
C THR A 180 -17.96 13.94 -3.51
N GLY A 181 -17.00 14.78 -3.91
CA GLY A 181 -15.57 14.41 -4.00
C GLY A 181 -14.88 14.36 -2.63
N ASP A 182 -15.35 15.12 -1.65
CA ASP A 182 -14.79 15.11 -0.29
C ASP A 182 -15.22 13.86 0.49
N LYS A 183 -16.37 13.27 0.15
CA LYS A 183 -16.86 12.02 0.76
C LYS A 183 -16.05 10.79 0.37
N GLU A 184 -15.34 10.84 -0.76
CA GLU A 184 -14.46 9.78 -1.22
C GLU A 184 -13.02 9.93 -0.68
N ASN A 185 -12.70 11.09 -0.09
CA ASN A 185 -11.36 11.46 0.40
C ASN A 185 -11.27 11.70 1.92
N ILE A 186 -12.36 11.42 2.65
CA ILE A 186 -12.38 11.52 4.13
C ILE A 186 -12.29 10.14 4.76
#